data_dbf2a9a8174045f786cd026f644b2681
#
_entry.id   dbf2a9a8174045f786cd026f644b2681
#
_cell.length_a   1.000
_cell.length_b   1.000
_cell.length_c   1.000
_cell.angle_alpha   90.00
_cell.angle_beta   90.00
_cell.angle_gamma   90.00
#
_symmetry.space_group_name_H-M   'P 1'
#
loop_
_entity.id
_entity.type
_entity.pdbx_description
1 polymer ?
#
loop_
_entity_poly.entity_id
_entity_poly.type
_entity_poly.pdbx_seq_one_letter_code
_entity_poly.pdbx_strand_id
1 'polypeptide(L)'
;MVQSSGDAIILADLNGNIILWNKGAQIIFGYSAEEVLSKNITLLMPERYIAAHRQGLIRLNQTGKSRVLGRTLELAGLRKDGTEFPLELSLDSWQTEQGRFFSGIIRDISVRKKIESEREKLLRELQEALANIKTLKGLIPICVSCKKIRDDKGFWQKVESYIESHSEAEFTHGYCPACAERIKKEFLENETKT
;
A
#
# COMPACT_ATOMS: atom_id res chain seq x y z
N MET A 1 -16.84 24.36 -21.03
CA MET A 1 -16.79 23.34 -19.93
C MET A 1 -15.78 22.21 -20.19
N VAL A 2 -15.75 21.56 -21.37
CA VAL A 2 -14.79 20.45 -21.63
C VAL A 2 -13.32 20.89 -21.53
N GLN A 3 -12.97 22.09 -21.96
CA GLN A 3 -11.59 22.61 -21.97
C GLN A 3 -11.02 22.94 -20.57
N SER A 4 -11.87 23.16 -19.56
CA SER A 4 -11.46 23.52 -18.19
C SER A 4 -11.42 22.35 -17.20
N SER A 5 -11.69 21.13 -17.68
CA SER A 5 -11.58 19.92 -16.85
C SER A 5 -10.12 19.60 -16.55
N GLY A 6 -9.81 19.25 -15.29
CA GLY A 6 -8.51 18.70 -14.90
C GLY A 6 -8.28 17.28 -15.41
N ASP A 7 -9.37 16.54 -15.71
CA ASP A 7 -9.30 15.22 -16.33
C ASP A 7 -9.07 15.34 -17.85
N ALA A 8 -8.36 14.41 -18.45
CA ALA A 8 -8.24 14.32 -19.90
C ALA A 8 -9.55 13.86 -20.51
N ILE A 9 -10.08 14.63 -21.44
CA ILE A 9 -11.26 14.29 -22.25
C ILE A 9 -10.81 14.15 -23.69
N ILE A 10 -10.96 12.94 -24.22
CA ILE A 10 -10.49 12.58 -25.56
C ILE A 10 -11.66 11.99 -26.34
N LEU A 11 -11.88 12.46 -27.57
CA LEU A 11 -12.77 11.78 -28.49
C LEU A 11 -11.96 11.13 -29.62
N ALA A 12 -12.40 9.95 -30.04
CA ALA A 12 -11.83 9.21 -31.14
C ALA A 12 -12.92 8.69 -32.10
N ASP A 13 -12.56 8.54 -33.35
CA ASP A 13 -13.37 7.88 -34.36
C ASP A 13 -13.32 6.35 -34.23
N LEU A 14 -14.04 5.65 -35.15
CA LEU A 14 -14.11 4.19 -35.21
C LEU A 14 -12.75 3.52 -35.44
N ASN A 15 -11.83 4.23 -36.08
CA ASN A 15 -10.47 3.75 -36.37
C ASN A 15 -9.49 4.03 -35.21
N GLY A 16 -9.96 4.73 -34.18
CA GLY A 16 -9.14 5.15 -33.03
C GLY A 16 -8.35 6.43 -33.32
N ASN A 17 -8.71 7.22 -34.34
CA ASN A 17 -8.05 8.51 -34.58
C ASN A 17 -8.65 9.57 -33.64
N ILE A 18 -7.79 10.36 -33.03
CA ILE A 18 -8.17 11.41 -32.07
C ILE A 18 -8.79 12.58 -32.84
N ILE A 19 -10.01 12.97 -32.42
CA ILE A 19 -10.77 14.08 -33.01
C ILE A 19 -11.00 15.24 -32.03
N LEU A 20 -10.84 14.99 -30.71
CA LEU A 20 -10.91 16.02 -29.68
C LEU A 20 -9.84 15.75 -28.61
N TRP A 21 -9.20 16.82 -28.18
CA TRP A 21 -8.13 16.82 -27.18
C TRP A 21 -8.27 18.07 -26.30
N ASN A 22 -8.65 17.91 -25.05
CA ASN A 22 -8.83 19.04 -24.15
C ASN A 22 -7.53 19.47 -23.45
N LYS A 23 -7.61 20.54 -22.65
CA LYS A 23 -6.47 21.05 -21.89
C LYS A 23 -5.95 20.03 -20.84
N GLY A 24 -6.85 19.28 -20.19
CA GLY A 24 -6.47 18.22 -19.25
C GLY A 24 -5.63 17.13 -19.92
N ALA A 25 -6.01 16.72 -21.14
CA ALA A 25 -5.24 15.76 -21.91
C ALA A 25 -3.85 16.27 -22.29
N GLN A 26 -3.73 17.56 -22.64
CA GLN A 26 -2.41 18.17 -22.87
C GLN A 26 -1.50 18.10 -21.64
N ILE A 27 -2.06 18.42 -20.47
CA ILE A 27 -1.31 18.43 -19.20
C ILE A 27 -0.91 17.00 -18.80
N ILE A 28 -1.85 16.05 -18.86
CA ILE A 28 -1.63 14.68 -18.41
C ILE A 28 -0.67 13.95 -19.33
N PHE A 29 -0.84 14.02 -20.66
CA PHE A 29 -0.05 13.25 -21.60
C PHE A 29 1.18 13.98 -22.17
N GLY A 30 1.23 15.33 -22.05
CA GLY A 30 2.34 16.14 -22.51
C GLY A 30 2.35 16.44 -24.02
N TYR A 31 1.31 16.06 -24.76
CA TYR A 31 1.15 16.38 -26.19
C TYR A 31 0.27 17.61 -26.37
N SER A 32 0.61 18.49 -27.33
CA SER A 32 -0.33 19.52 -27.78
C SER A 32 -1.45 18.92 -28.63
N ALA A 33 -2.56 19.65 -28.79
CA ALA A 33 -3.65 19.20 -29.65
C ALA A 33 -3.21 19.02 -31.11
N GLU A 34 -2.37 19.91 -31.60
CA GLU A 34 -1.84 19.89 -32.97
C GLU A 34 -1.01 18.63 -33.25
N GLU A 35 -0.32 18.11 -32.25
CA GLU A 35 0.51 16.92 -32.36
C GLU A 35 -0.29 15.63 -32.45
N VAL A 36 -1.49 15.59 -31.87
CA VAL A 36 -2.26 14.34 -31.68
C VAL A 36 -3.55 14.26 -32.50
N LEU A 37 -4.11 15.38 -32.91
CA LEU A 37 -5.30 15.36 -33.76
C LEU A 37 -5.03 14.56 -35.04
N SER A 38 -5.97 13.69 -35.38
CA SER A 38 -5.88 12.72 -36.49
C SER A 38 -4.82 11.62 -36.30
N LYS A 39 -4.10 11.58 -35.17
CA LYS A 39 -3.22 10.44 -34.81
C LYS A 39 -4.02 9.34 -34.13
N ASN A 40 -3.48 8.12 -34.20
CA ASN A 40 -4.13 6.99 -33.55
C ASN A 40 -3.90 7.02 -32.02
N ILE A 41 -4.94 6.71 -31.26
CA ILE A 41 -4.93 6.74 -29.78
C ILE A 41 -3.92 5.74 -29.17
N THR A 42 -3.42 4.78 -29.93
CA THR A 42 -2.41 3.82 -29.49
C THR A 42 -1.10 4.49 -29.04
N LEU A 43 -0.86 5.75 -29.45
CA LEU A 43 0.29 6.52 -28.98
C LEU A 43 0.25 6.83 -27.46
N LEU A 44 -0.94 6.74 -26.83
CA LEU A 44 -1.17 7.05 -25.40
C LEU A 44 -1.09 5.82 -24.49
N MET A 45 -0.78 4.65 -25.04
CA MET A 45 -0.77 3.40 -24.30
C MET A 45 0.54 2.63 -24.46
N PRO A 46 1.01 1.94 -23.43
CA PRO A 46 2.13 1.02 -23.51
C PRO A 46 1.90 -0.06 -24.59
N GLU A 47 2.97 -0.50 -25.24
CA GLU A 47 2.93 -1.44 -26.35
C GLU A 47 2.15 -2.73 -26.03
N ARG A 48 2.26 -3.22 -24.80
CA ARG A 48 1.55 -4.42 -24.32
C ARG A 48 0.02 -4.35 -24.41
N TYR A 49 -0.57 -3.16 -24.51
CA TYR A 49 -2.02 -2.98 -24.65
C TYR A 49 -2.49 -2.84 -26.09
N ILE A 50 -1.61 -2.50 -27.03
CA ILE A 50 -1.98 -2.17 -28.41
C ILE A 50 -2.70 -3.32 -29.11
N ALA A 51 -2.19 -4.55 -28.98
CA ALA A 51 -2.80 -5.72 -29.61
C ALA A 51 -4.22 -5.98 -29.07
N ALA A 52 -4.38 -5.93 -27.74
CA ALA A 52 -5.67 -6.13 -27.09
C ALA A 52 -6.68 -5.02 -27.45
N HIS A 53 -6.23 -3.77 -27.52
CA HIS A 53 -7.05 -2.64 -27.96
C HIS A 53 -7.56 -2.81 -29.39
N ARG A 54 -6.69 -3.15 -30.35
CA ARG A 54 -7.08 -3.41 -31.75
C ARG A 54 -8.10 -4.54 -31.85
N GLN A 55 -7.88 -5.64 -31.15
CA GLN A 55 -8.84 -6.77 -31.12
C GLN A 55 -10.18 -6.35 -30.52
N GLY A 56 -10.16 -5.48 -29.48
CA GLY A 56 -11.35 -4.90 -28.88
C GLY A 56 -12.18 -4.08 -29.86
N LEU A 57 -11.54 -3.23 -30.66
CA LEU A 57 -12.20 -2.44 -31.71
C LEU A 57 -12.78 -3.33 -32.81
N ILE A 58 -12.04 -4.32 -33.31
CA ILE A 58 -12.53 -5.27 -34.31
C ILE A 58 -13.78 -5.99 -33.81
N ARG A 59 -13.74 -6.53 -32.59
CA ARG A 59 -14.88 -7.24 -32.00
C ARG A 59 -16.09 -6.32 -31.85
N LEU A 60 -15.89 -5.08 -31.38
CA LEU A 60 -16.97 -4.11 -31.24
C LEU A 60 -17.63 -3.80 -32.58
N ASN A 61 -16.83 -3.63 -33.64
CA ASN A 61 -17.33 -3.39 -35.01
C ASN A 61 -18.13 -4.56 -35.57
N GLN A 62 -17.70 -5.79 -35.30
CA GLN A 62 -18.35 -6.99 -35.78
C GLN A 62 -19.60 -7.39 -35.00
N THR A 63 -19.58 -7.21 -33.69
CA THR A 63 -20.61 -7.76 -32.79
C THR A 63 -21.43 -6.72 -32.05
N GLY A 64 -21.06 -5.43 -32.12
CA GLY A 64 -21.64 -4.36 -31.31
C GLY A 64 -21.39 -4.48 -29.80
N LYS A 65 -20.62 -5.49 -29.36
CA LYS A 65 -20.39 -5.76 -27.92
C LYS A 65 -18.99 -5.34 -27.52
N SER A 66 -18.91 -4.60 -26.41
CA SER A 66 -17.66 -4.23 -25.76
C SER A 66 -17.59 -4.80 -24.34
N ARG A 67 -16.38 -5.05 -23.86
CA ARG A 67 -16.12 -5.45 -22.46
C ARG A 67 -15.78 -4.27 -21.56
N VAL A 68 -15.46 -3.12 -22.14
CA VAL A 68 -14.90 -1.95 -21.44
C VAL A 68 -15.83 -0.74 -21.41
N LEU A 69 -16.80 -0.65 -22.35
CA LEU A 69 -17.77 0.44 -22.38
C LEU A 69 -18.65 0.44 -21.13
N GLY A 70 -18.89 1.64 -20.58
CA GLY A 70 -19.70 1.84 -19.38
C GLY A 70 -19.03 1.37 -18.09
N ARG A 71 -17.73 1.13 -18.10
CA ARG A 71 -16.96 0.74 -16.91
C ARG A 71 -15.77 1.67 -16.72
N THR A 72 -15.39 1.87 -15.45
CA THR A 72 -14.13 2.51 -15.11
C THR A 72 -13.06 1.44 -14.94
N LEU A 73 -11.92 1.62 -15.60
CA LEU A 73 -10.80 0.69 -15.61
C LEU A 73 -9.55 1.39 -15.10
N GLU A 74 -8.78 0.74 -14.24
CA GLU A 74 -7.43 1.17 -13.92
C GLU A 74 -6.45 0.54 -14.92
N LEU A 75 -5.68 1.36 -15.60
CA LEU A 75 -4.74 0.97 -16.65
C LEU A 75 -3.43 1.77 -16.50
N ALA A 76 -2.44 1.49 -17.36
CA ALA A 76 -1.27 2.34 -17.52
C ALA A 76 -1.39 3.15 -18.81
N GLY A 77 -1.12 4.46 -18.71
CA GLY A 77 -0.96 5.36 -19.84
C GLY A 77 0.51 5.59 -20.17
N LEU A 78 0.77 6.11 -21.37
CA LEU A 78 2.11 6.47 -21.85
C LEU A 78 2.13 7.96 -22.15
N ARG A 79 3.02 8.72 -21.51
CA ARG A 79 3.23 10.14 -21.79
C ARG A 79 4.16 10.34 -22.98
N LYS A 80 4.22 11.55 -23.50
CA LYS A 80 5.11 11.96 -24.61
C LYS A 80 6.59 11.70 -24.32
N ASP A 81 7.01 11.84 -23.07
CA ASP A 81 8.38 11.61 -22.62
C ASP A 81 8.74 10.12 -22.46
N GLY A 82 7.80 9.21 -22.74
CA GLY A 82 7.98 7.77 -22.60
C GLY A 82 7.70 7.24 -21.18
N THR A 83 7.31 8.09 -20.23
CA THR A 83 6.97 7.63 -18.89
C THR A 83 5.59 6.97 -18.84
N GLU A 84 5.51 5.82 -18.19
CA GLU A 84 4.24 5.17 -17.89
C GLU A 84 3.68 5.71 -16.58
N PHE A 85 2.36 5.86 -16.51
CA PHE A 85 1.67 6.31 -15.30
C PHE A 85 0.33 5.58 -15.11
N PRO A 86 -0.11 5.35 -13.87
CA PRO A 86 -1.41 4.74 -13.61
C PRO A 86 -2.53 5.74 -13.88
N LEU A 87 -3.57 5.28 -14.56
CA LEU A 87 -4.75 6.08 -14.88
C LEU A 87 -6.05 5.32 -14.63
N GLU A 88 -7.11 6.07 -14.38
CA GLU A 88 -8.49 5.61 -14.49
C GLU A 88 -9.07 6.05 -15.83
N LEU A 89 -9.63 5.10 -16.57
CA LEU A 89 -10.31 5.33 -17.84
C LEU A 89 -11.79 4.99 -17.72
N SER A 90 -12.66 5.97 -17.97
CA SER A 90 -14.08 5.76 -18.23
C SER A 90 -14.32 5.93 -19.72
N LEU A 91 -14.86 4.90 -20.37
CA LEU A 91 -15.03 4.87 -21.82
C LEU A 91 -16.52 4.74 -22.16
N ASP A 92 -16.98 5.60 -23.05
CA ASP A 92 -18.34 5.55 -23.60
C ASP A 92 -18.32 5.64 -25.13
N SER A 93 -19.41 5.29 -25.77
CA SER A 93 -19.53 5.39 -27.23
C SER A 93 -20.95 5.73 -27.66
N TRP A 94 -21.08 6.45 -28.75
CA TRP A 94 -22.35 6.76 -29.38
C TRP A 94 -22.28 6.63 -30.89
N GLN A 95 -23.43 6.45 -31.51
CA GLN A 95 -23.58 6.31 -32.95
C GLN A 95 -24.23 7.58 -33.51
N THR A 96 -23.69 8.08 -34.63
CA THR A 96 -24.28 9.18 -35.43
C THR A 96 -24.44 8.72 -36.85
N GLU A 97 -25.02 9.57 -37.73
CA GLU A 97 -25.06 9.34 -39.16
C GLU A 97 -23.66 9.28 -39.81
N GLN A 98 -22.69 9.97 -39.19
CA GLN A 98 -21.29 10.01 -39.64
C GLN A 98 -20.45 8.82 -39.13
N GLY A 99 -21.00 7.95 -38.29
CA GLY A 99 -20.31 6.79 -37.73
C GLY A 99 -20.36 6.72 -36.20
N ARG A 100 -19.58 5.79 -35.70
CA ARG A 100 -19.43 5.58 -34.23
C ARG A 100 -18.25 6.37 -33.69
N PHE A 101 -18.45 6.98 -32.55
CA PHE A 101 -17.47 7.76 -31.83
C PHE A 101 -17.30 7.22 -30.41
N PHE A 102 -16.13 7.46 -29.84
CA PHE A 102 -15.77 7.07 -28.47
C PHE A 102 -15.35 8.31 -27.69
N SER A 103 -15.79 8.40 -26.43
CA SER A 103 -15.25 9.35 -25.47
C SER A 103 -14.51 8.62 -24.36
N GLY A 104 -13.29 9.02 -24.10
CA GLY A 104 -12.50 8.61 -22.94
C GLY A 104 -12.38 9.77 -21.96
N ILE A 105 -12.77 9.56 -20.72
CA ILE A 105 -12.41 10.43 -19.60
C ILE A 105 -11.31 9.72 -18.83
N ILE A 106 -10.16 10.38 -18.72
CA ILE A 106 -8.95 9.80 -18.16
C ILE A 106 -8.49 10.67 -16.99
N ARG A 107 -8.32 10.03 -15.84
CA ARG A 107 -7.78 10.64 -14.63
C ARG A 107 -6.42 10.05 -14.31
N ASP A 108 -5.42 10.91 -14.10
CA ASP A 108 -4.13 10.49 -13.56
C ASP A 108 -4.30 10.17 -12.06
N ILE A 109 -4.00 8.92 -11.70
CA ILE A 109 -4.09 8.44 -10.32
C ILE A 109 -2.72 8.21 -9.67
N SER A 110 -1.65 8.76 -10.25
CA SER A 110 -0.28 8.60 -9.74
C SER A 110 -0.15 9.04 -8.28
N VAL A 111 -0.71 10.20 -7.94
CA VAL A 111 -0.68 10.73 -6.56
C VAL A 111 -1.46 9.81 -5.62
N ARG A 112 -2.66 9.36 -6.03
CA ARG A 112 -3.46 8.42 -5.23
C ARG A 112 -2.70 7.12 -4.97
N LYS A 113 -2.13 6.50 -6.00
CA LYS A 113 -1.37 5.24 -5.88
C LYS A 113 -0.13 5.39 -5.01
N LYS A 114 0.56 6.53 -5.09
CA LYS A 114 1.71 6.82 -4.23
C LYS A 114 1.30 6.89 -2.75
N ILE A 115 0.23 7.61 -2.44
CA ILE A 115 -0.29 7.74 -1.06
C ILE A 115 -0.77 6.38 -0.54
N GLU A 116 -1.48 5.59 -1.34
CA GLU A 116 -1.93 4.24 -0.99
C GLU A 116 -0.74 3.33 -0.64
N SER A 117 0.29 3.31 -1.50
CA SER A 117 1.49 2.50 -1.29
C SER A 117 2.28 2.92 -0.03
N GLU A 118 2.42 4.22 0.21
CA GLU A 118 3.09 4.75 1.40
C GLU A 118 2.32 4.40 2.68
N ARG A 119 0.98 4.54 2.64
CA ARG A 119 0.12 4.13 3.75
C ARG A 119 0.25 2.63 4.06
N GLU A 120 0.23 1.78 3.04
CA GLU A 120 0.39 0.34 3.22
C GLU A 120 1.76 -0.02 3.82
N LYS A 121 2.82 0.69 3.40
CA LYS A 121 4.15 0.54 3.96
C LYS A 121 4.18 0.90 5.44
N LEU A 122 3.65 2.08 5.81
CA LEU A 122 3.61 2.54 7.21
C LEU A 122 2.77 1.62 8.09
N LEU A 123 1.65 1.10 7.59
CA LEU A 123 0.85 0.13 8.32
C LEU A 123 1.60 -1.16 8.62
N ARG A 124 2.38 -1.68 7.65
CA ARG A 124 3.24 -2.86 7.87
C ARG A 124 4.31 -2.59 8.92
N GLU A 125 5.02 -1.47 8.80
CA GLU A 125 6.05 -1.07 9.76
C GLU A 125 5.47 -0.93 11.18
N LEU A 126 4.29 -0.34 11.31
CA LEU A 126 3.59 -0.22 12.59
C LEU A 126 3.19 -1.59 13.16
N GLN A 127 2.67 -2.49 12.33
CA GLN A 127 2.30 -3.84 12.76
C GLN A 127 3.53 -4.64 13.25
N GLU A 128 4.65 -4.53 12.53
CA GLU A 128 5.91 -5.16 12.93
C GLU A 128 6.44 -4.57 14.24
N ALA A 129 6.39 -3.24 14.41
CA ALA A 129 6.79 -2.59 15.65
C ALA A 129 5.91 -3.04 16.84
N LEU A 130 4.59 -3.10 16.65
CA LEU A 130 3.65 -3.57 17.67
C LEU A 130 3.87 -5.05 18.04
N ALA A 131 4.19 -5.90 17.05
CA ALA A 131 4.48 -7.31 17.28
C ALA A 131 5.77 -7.51 18.09
N ASN A 132 6.73 -6.60 17.96
CA ASN A 132 8.00 -6.64 18.67
C ASN A 132 7.94 -6.06 20.09
N ILE A 133 6.82 -5.42 20.46
CA ILE A 133 6.64 -4.93 21.84
C ILE A 133 6.46 -6.13 22.76
N LYS A 134 7.49 -6.43 23.55
CA LYS A 134 7.46 -7.43 24.61
C LYS A 134 6.65 -6.89 25.80
N THR A 135 5.42 -7.33 25.95
CA THR A 135 4.58 -6.95 27.10
C THR A 135 4.23 -8.18 27.92
N LEU A 136 4.51 -8.12 29.24
CA LEU A 136 3.98 -9.10 30.20
C LEU A 136 2.47 -8.90 30.32
N LYS A 137 1.67 -9.82 29.80
CA LYS A 137 0.20 -9.77 29.87
C LYS A 137 -0.34 -11.08 30.43
N GLY A 138 -1.41 -10.97 31.25
CA GLY A 138 -2.14 -12.12 31.78
C GLY A 138 -1.66 -12.61 33.11
N LEU A 139 -2.12 -13.82 33.52
CA LEU A 139 -1.76 -14.46 34.78
C LEU A 139 -0.47 -15.26 34.59
N ILE A 140 0.55 -14.91 35.37
CA ILE A 140 1.84 -15.60 35.32
C ILE A 140 1.83 -16.67 36.42
N PRO A 141 1.88 -17.97 36.10
CA PRO A 141 1.89 -19.04 37.08
C PRO A 141 3.21 -19.03 37.87
N ILE A 142 3.12 -18.79 39.18
CA ILE A 142 4.27 -18.78 40.09
C ILE A 142 4.20 -19.91 41.09
N CYS A 143 5.29 -20.58 41.34
CA CYS A 143 5.37 -21.59 42.40
C CYS A 143 5.26 -20.95 43.79
N VAL A 144 4.30 -21.41 44.62
CA VAL A 144 4.09 -20.87 45.94
C VAL A 144 5.32 -21.04 46.83
N SER A 145 6.07 -22.14 46.69
CA SER A 145 7.25 -22.46 47.49
C SER A 145 8.51 -21.74 47.01
N CYS A 146 8.98 -22.04 45.80
CA CYS A 146 10.29 -21.57 45.34
C CYS A 146 10.23 -20.33 44.43
N LYS A 147 9.01 -19.76 44.19
CA LYS A 147 8.76 -18.53 43.44
C LYS A 147 9.21 -18.59 41.98
N LYS A 148 9.54 -19.75 41.43
CA LYS A 148 9.80 -19.90 39.99
C LYS A 148 8.53 -19.66 39.19
N ILE A 149 8.68 -19.13 37.98
CA ILE A 149 7.60 -18.92 37.00
C ILE A 149 7.58 -20.08 36.02
N ARG A 150 6.38 -20.55 35.66
CA ARG A 150 6.19 -21.55 34.60
C ARG A 150 5.94 -20.83 33.29
N ASP A 151 6.81 -21.07 32.31
CA ASP A 151 6.67 -20.54 30.93
C ASP A 151 5.55 -21.25 30.16
N ASP A 152 5.26 -20.75 28.96
CA ASP A 152 4.24 -21.28 28.05
C ASP A 152 4.54 -22.72 27.56
N LYS A 153 5.80 -23.16 27.65
CA LYS A 153 6.25 -24.52 27.32
C LYS A 153 6.19 -25.47 28.50
N GLY A 154 5.81 -24.97 29.67
CA GLY A 154 5.66 -25.75 30.91
C GLY A 154 6.91 -25.85 31.77
N PHE A 155 8.02 -25.19 31.44
CA PHE A 155 9.27 -25.21 32.19
C PHE A 155 9.29 -24.16 33.33
N TRP A 156 9.87 -24.53 34.46
CA TRP A 156 10.01 -23.65 35.60
C TRP A 156 11.34 -22.93 35.59
N GLN A 157 11.34 -21.60 35.50
CA GLN A 157 12.52 -20.74 35.48
C GLN A 157 12.48 -19.66 36.57
N LYS A 158 13.61 -18.98 36.79
CA LYS A 158 13.68 -17.85 37.74
C LYS A 158 12.84 -16.68 37.25
N VAL A 159 12.28 -15.89 38.16
CA VAL A 159 11.47 -14.71 37.87
C VAL A 159 12.24 -13.72 36.99
N GLU A 160 13.51 -13.48 37.37
CA GLU A 160 14.39 -12.56 36.65
C GLU A 160 14.56 -12.99 35.20
N SER A 161 14.92 -14.24 34.93
CA SER A 161 15.12 -14.78 33.58
C SER A 161 13.85 -14.74 32.76
N TYR A 162 12.69 -14.96 33.37
CA TYR A 162 11.41 -14.85 32.67
C TYR A 162 11.11 -13.40 32.27
N ILE A 163 11.29 -12.45 33.22
CA ILE A 163 11.04 -11.04 32.94
C ILE A 163 12.00 -10.49 31.91
N GLU A 164 13.30 -10.77 31.99
CA GLU A 164 14.29 -10.35 30.99
C GLU A 164 14.00 -10.88 29.57
N SER A 165 13.49 -12.12 29.47
CA SER A 165 13.13 -12.70 28.16
C SER A 165 11.82 -12.16 27.60
N HIS A 166 10.92 -11.60 28.41
CA HIS A 166 9.58 -11.14 28.04
C HIS A 166 9.36 -9.62 28.19
N SER A 167 10.41 -8.88 28.56
CA SER A 167 10.39 -7.42 28.67
C SER A 167 11.79 -6.85 28.38
N GLU A 168 11.90 -5.52 28.38
CA GLU A 168 13.19 -4.81 28.29
C GLU A 168 13.80 -4.53 29.69
N ALA A 169 13.26 -5.15 30.73
CA ALA A 169 13.74 -4.96 32.09
C ALA A 169 15.04 -5.74 32.32
N GLU A 170 16.03 -5.08 32.93
CA GLU A 170 17.27 -5.66 33.42
C GLU A 170 17.31 -5.65 34.93
N PHE A 171 17.89 -6.68 35.57
CA PHE A 171 17.98 -6.79 37.02
C PHE A 171 19.38 -6.44 37.52
N THR A 172 19.44 -5.56 38.52
CA THR A 172 20.62 -5.33 39.35
C THR A 172 20.48 -6.02 40.71
N HIS A 173 21.57 -6.52 41.26
CA HIS A 173 21.56 -7.24 42.54
C HIS A 173 22.03 -6.35 43.65
N GLY A 174 21.31 -6.41 44.80
CA GLY A 174 21.62 -5.68 46.00
C GLY A 174 20.87 -6.26 47.20
N TYR A 175 21.21 -5.80 48.39
CA TYR A 175 20.51 -6.18 49.61
C TYR A 175 19.52 -5.09 49.99
N CYS A 176 18.30 -5.45 50.30
CA CYS A 176 17.37 -4.55 50.95
C CYS A 176 17.82 -4.32 52.41
N PRO A 177 17.40 -3.20 53.07
CA PRO A 177 17.83 -2.87 54.42
C PRO A 177 17.68 -4.02 55.41
N ALA A 178 16.52 -4.69 55.41
CA ALA A 178 16.26 -5.81 56.31
C ALA A 178 17.19 -7.02 56.08
N CYS A 179 17.47 -7.35 54.81
CA CYS A 179 18.43 -8.43 54.49
C CYS A 179 19.85 -8.04 54.85
N ALA A 180 20.24 -6.79 54.63
CA ALA A 180 21.57 -6.30 55.02
C ALA A 180 21.78 -6.37 56.54
N GLU A 181 20.80 -5.98 57.34
CA GLU A 181 20.86 -6.11 58.81
C GLU A 181 20.93 -7.56 59.29
N ARG A 182 20.15 -8.45 58.67
CA ARG A 182 20.20 -9.88 58.99
C ARG A 182 21.58 -10.47 58.70
N ILE A 183 22.13 -10.20 57.53
CA ILE A 183 23.45 -10.68 57.16
C ILE A 183 24.54 -10.15 58.10
N LYS A 184 24.48 -8.87 58.49
CA LYS A 184 25.39 -8.29 59.47
C LYS A 184 25.32 -9.01 60.83
N LYS A 185 24.12 -9.32 61.33
CA LYS A 185 23.96 -10.08 62.57
C LYS A 185 24.53 -11.49 62.49
N GLU A 186 24.25 -12.21 61.40
CA GLU A 186 24.79 -13.54 61.13
C GLU A 186 26.32 -13.55 61.10
N PHE A 187 26.94 -12.54 60.49
CA PHE A 187 28.41 -12.39 60.50
C PHE A 187 28.96 -12.15 61.89
N LEU A 188 28.37 -11.23 62.69
CA LEU A 188 28.84 -10.93 64.06
C LEU A 188 28.65 -12.10 65.01
N GLU A 189 27.60 -12.90 64.89
CA GLU A 189 27.38 -14.09 65.66
C GLU A 189 28.35 -15.24 65.37
N ASN A 190 28.86 -15.31 64.14
CA ASN A 190 29.84 -16.30 63.73
C ASN A 190 31.28 -15.94 64.22
N GLU A 191 31.59 -14.64 64.28
CA GLU A 191 32.90 -14.19 64.84
C GLU A 191 33.00 -14.37 66.33
N THR A 192 31.86 -14.44 67.08
CA THR A 192 31.86 -14.65 68.50
C THR A 192 31.89 -16.14 68.95
N LYS A 193 31.84 -17.07 67.92
CA LYS A 193 31.87 -18.52 68.18
C LYS A 193 33.22 -19.18 67.88
N THR A 194 34.22 -18.39 67.50
CA THR A 194 35.60 -18.82 67.23
C THR A 194 36.49 -18.36 68.39
#